data_0f408f70e18783f9debcc6bcd6529407
#
_entry.id   0f408f70e18783f9debcc6bcd6529407
#
_cell.length_a   1.000
_cell.length_b   1.000
_cell.length_c   1.000
_cell.angle_alpha   90.00
_cell.angle_beta   90.00
_cell.angle_gamma   90.00
#
_symmetry.space_group_name_H-M   'P 1'
#
loop_
_entity.id
_entity.type
_entity.pdbx_description
1 polymer ?
#
loop_
_entity_poly.entity_id
_entity_poly.type
_entity_poly.pdbx_seq_one_letter_code
_entity_poly.pdbx_strand_id
1 'polypeptide(L)'
;MCRSTGQGYLARVLAESTHSFQIWTGPCLFPSLTKSGPSPSIPRMQNGPATSTIHTMADVWEAYRDELEGVEDQVRKNLDSSVTLVNTVAAHILSGGGKRIRPLLLLLCARLCGYSAKDHLILGSLVEYIHTATLLHDDVVDDADLRRGRQTARKVWGNQVSILVGDYLYSKAICQIVGFRNQAINEVLSEACRKMAEGEVLQLYYNGNPQITEFEYRRIVEYKTASLIAASCRIGAIIGNASADQEATLFRFGQHLGVAFQLADDTLDYAANGDRLGKSLGQDLRQGKATLPLLHLLQQCPDADRQMIKDRMETRTLTEADLHRIISLMQEYGSITYAMERAHELVVAANLDLALFEDSLPKRALAVVADYMVNRDR
;
A
#
# COMPACT_ATOMS: atom_id res chain seq x y z
N MET A 1 -32.88 -3.26 32.18
CA MET A 1 -33.32 -1.90 31.78
C MET A 1 -32.07 -1.14 31.36
N CYS A 2 -32.09 -0.48 30.23
CA CYS A 2 -31.13 0.31 29.45
C CYS A 2 -30.43 -0.45 28.33
N ARG A 3 -31.15 -0.60 27.22
CA ARG A 3 -30.64 -0.66 25.87
C ARG A 3 -31.09 0.63 25.16
N SER A 4 -30.22 1.28 24.40
CA SER A 4 -30.47 2.33 23.41
C SER A 4 -29.67 3.61 23.65
N THR A 5 -28.44 3.72 23.09
CA THR A 5 -27.75 5.01 22.92
C THR A 5 -26.90 5.11 21.64
N GLY A 6 -27.01 4.16 20.71
CA GLY A 6 -26.18 4.22 19.46
C GLY A 6 -26.87 4.87 18.24
N GLN A 7 -28.18 4.90 18.17
CA GLN A 7 -28.92 5.40 16.98
C GLN A 7 -29.27 6.89 17.00
N GLY A 8 -29.14 7.54 18.16
CA GLY A 8 -29.55 8.96 18.33
C GLY A 8 -28.47 9.97 17.86
N TYR A 9 -27.22 9.58 17.72
CA TYR A 9 -26.14 10.51 17.40
C TYR A 9 -26.03 10.83 15.89
N LEU A 10 -26.25 9.83 15.05
CA LEU A 10 -26.21 10.03 13.57
C LEU A 10 -27.37 10.84 13.02
N ALA A 11 -28.54 10.79 13.65
CA ALA A 11 -29.72 11.55 13.22
C ALA A 11 -29.61 13.05 13.58
N ARG A 12 -28.82 13.42 14.57
CA ARG A 12 -28.61 14.83 14.96
C ARG A 12 -27.60 15.57 14.09
N VAL A 13 -26.60 14.89 13.57
CA VAL A 13 -25.55 15.48 12.72
C VAL A 13 -26.06 15.86 11.33
N LEU A 14 -27.12 15.19 10.83
CA LEU A 14 -27.70 15.45 9.52
C LEU A 14 -28.74 16.58 9.49
N ALA A 15 -29.18 17.09 10.64
CA ALA A 15 -30.23 18.10 10.73
C ALA A 15 -29.72 19.55 10.89
N GLU A 16 -28.43 19.77 11.12
CA GLU A 16 -27.89 21.12 11.42
C GLU A 16 -27.00 21.72 10.34
N SER A 17 -26.86 21.13 9.13
CA SER A 17 -26.01 21.70 8.06
C SER A 17 -26.81 22.34 6.93
N THR A 18 -27.58 23.38 7.26
CA THR A 18 -28.03 24.37 6.27
C THR A 18 -27.42 25.72 6.57
N HIS A 19 -26.14 25.86 6.32
CA HIS A 19 -25.51 27.20 6.23
C HIS A 19 -24.76 27.33 4.91
N SER A 20 -25.10 28.40 4.22
CA SER A 20 -24.64 28.85 2.91
C SER A 20 -23.12 28.78 2.73
N PHE A 21 -22.66 27.97 1.78
CA PHE A 21 -21.28 28.03 1.27
C PHE A 21 -21.13 29.30 0.42
N GLN A 22 -20.42 30.29 0.93
CA GLN A 22 -19.85 31.34 0.07
C GLN A 22 -18.63 30.78 -0.64
N ILE A 23 -18.73 30.65 -1.97
CA ILE A 23 -17.63 30.27 -2.84
C ILE A 23 -16.61 31.41 -2.85
N TRP A 24 -15.44 31.16 -2.29
CA TRP A 24 -14.29 32.10 -2.35
C TRP A 24 -13.66 32.01 -3.75
N THR A 25 -13.88 33.08 -4.57
CA THR A 25 -13.25 33.25 -5.88
C THR A 25 -12.05 34.17 -5.75
N GLY A 26 -10.93 33.69 -5.29
CA GLY A 26 -9.64 34.38 -5.34
C GLY A 26 -8.75 33.78 -6.42
N PRO A 27 -8.02 34.54 -7.23
CA PRO A 27 -7.18 34.04 -8.29
C PRO A 27 -5.94 33.35 -7.72
N CYS A 28 -5.75 32.06 -8.02
CA CYS A 28 -4.47 31.38 -7.85
C CYS A 28 -3.46 31.96 -8.85
N LEU A 29 -2.55 32.79 -8.38
CA LEU A 29 -1.41 33.27 -9.16
C LEU A 29 -0.36 32.17 -9.27
N PHE A 30 -0.36 31.47 -10.40
CA PHE A 30 0.75 30.61 -10.81
C PHE A 30 1.66 31.39 -11.76
N PRO A 31 3.00 31.36 -11.61
CA PRO A 31 3.88 31.94 -12.60
C PRO A 31 3.81 31.13 -13.90
N SER A 32 3.53 31.83 -15.01
CA SER A 32 3.50 31.27 -16.35
C SER A 32 4.91 30.85 -16.80
N LEU A 33 5.13 29.56 -17.01
CA LEU A 33 6.29 29.05 -17.72
C LEU A 33 6.11 29.29 -19.23
N THR A 34 6.95 30.15 -19.80
CA THR A 34 7.01 30.52 -21.18
C THR A 34 7.66 29.44 -22.05
N LYS A 35 7.01 29.22 -23.20
CA LYS A 35 7.38 28.60 -24.47
C LYS A 35 8.74 27.94 -24.62
N SER A 36 8.67 26.68 -25.03
CA SER A 36 9.73 25.82 -25.55
C SER A 36 10.40 26.37 -26.82
N GLY A 37 11.71 26.53 -26.76
CA GLY A 37 12.57 26.67 -27.94
C GLY A 37 12.89 25.27 -28.54
N PRO A 38 13.47 25.18 -29.77
CA PRO A 38 13.70 23.93 -30.45
C PRO A 38 14.73 23.06 -29.74
N SER A 39 14.45 21.76 -29.66
CA SER A 39 15.29 20.73 -29.06
C SER A 39 16.67 20.67 -29.69
N PRO A 40 17.77 20.65 -28.89
CA PRO A 40 19.08 20.29 -29.39
C PRO A 40 19.16 18.76 -29.60
N SER A 41 19.80 18.36 -30.68
CA SER A 41 20.12 16.99 -31.04
C SER A 41 20.81 16.23 -29.92
N ILE A 42 20.23 15.10 -29.49
CA ILE A 42 20.71 14.23 -28.42
C ILE A 42 21.99 13.53 -28.87
N PRO A 43 23.11 13.62 -28.14
CA PRO A 43 24.23 12.72 -28.34
C PRO A 43 23.83 11.29 -27.94
N ARG A 44 24.10 10.32 -28.81
CA ARG A 44 24.02 8.89 -28.46
C ARG A 44 24.81 8.64 -27.18
N MET A 45 24.13 8.31 -26.11
CA MET A 45 24.78 7.84 -24.89
C MET A 45 25.53 6.55 -25.20
N GLN A 46 26.82 6.59 -24.91
CA GLN A 46 27.71 5.44 -24.92
C GLN A 46 27.26 4.43 -23.86
N ASN A 47 27.40 3.18 -24.20
CA ASN A 47 27.11 1.98 -23.44
C ASN A 47 27.23 2.14 -21.92
N GLY A 48 26.14 1.96 -21.22
CA GLY A 48 26.13 1.70 -19.78
C GLY A 48 26.88 0.41 -19.44
N PRO A 49 27.18 0.19 -18.15
CA PRO A 49 27.99 -0.94 -17.71
C PRO A 49 27.42 -2.26 -18.19
N ALA A 50 28.29 -3.21 -18.44
CA ALA A 50 28.03 -4.57 -18.90
C ALA A 50 26.73 -5.17 -18.31
N THR A 51 25.97 -5.88 -19.14
CA THR A 51 24.77 -6.66 -18.84
C THR A 51 24.86 -7.30 -17.45
N SER A 52 24.49 -6.55 -16.42
CA SER A 52 24.35 -7.09 -15.07
C SER A 52 23.13 -8.00 -15.07
N THR A 53 23.38 -9.29 -14.88
CA THR A 53 22.31 -10.28 -14.70
C THR A 53 21.62 -9.96 -13.37
N ILE A 54 20.34 -9.62 -13.41
CA ILE A 54 19.50 -9.41 -12.21
C ILE A 54 18.94 -10.76 -11.79
N HIS A 55 19.28 -11.21 -10.58
CA HIS A 55 18.81 -12.45 -9.98
C HIS A 55 18.23 -12.27 -8.58
N THR A 56 18.64 -11.22 -7.89
CA THR A 56 18.25 -10.95 -6.51
C THR A 56 17.70 -9.53 -6.34
N MET A 57 16.97 -9.30 -5.26
CA MET A 57 16.51 -7.96 -4.92
C MET A 57 17.65 -6.98 -4.67
N ALA A 58 18.82 -7.46 -4.19
CA ALA A 58 20.02 -6.65 -4.04
C ALA A 58 20.53 -6.14 -5.40
N ASP A 59 20.51 -6.99 -6.43
CA ASP A 59 20.88 -6.58 -7.79
C ASP A 59 19.91 -5.53 -8.34
N VAL A 60 18.60 -5.64 -8.04
CA VAL A 60 17.60 -4.65 -8.44
C VAL A 60 17.89 -3.30 -7.77
N TRP A 61 18.12 -3.28 -6.45
CA TRP A 61 18.42 -2.04 -5.74
C TRP A 61 19.71 -1.39 -6.20
N GLU A 62 20.73 -2.19 -6.53
CA GLU A 62 21.98 -1.68 -7.08
C GLU A 62 21.79 -1.08 -8.48
N ALA A 63 21.06 -1.79 -9.36
CA ALA A 63 20.85 -1.36 -10.75
C ALA A 63 20.00 -0.08 -10.86
N TYR A 64 19.14 0.18 -9.89
CA TYR A 64 18.21 1.33 -9.88
C TYR A 64 18.46 2.28 -8.69
N ARG A 65 19.67 2.23 -8.12
CA ARG A 65 20.06 3.04 -6.94
C ARG A 65 19.85 4.53 -7.18
N ASP A 66 20.42 5.06 -8.25
CA ASP A 66 20.39 6.50 -8.54
C ASP A 66 18.96 7.03 -8.70
N GLU A 67 18.08 6.24 -9.33
CA GLU A 67 16.67 6.61 -9.48
C GLU A 67 15.92 6.56 -8.15
N LEU A 68 16.20 5.57 -7.32
CA LEU A 68 15.58 5.47 -5.99
C LEU A 68 16.07 6.58 -5.05
N GLU A 69 17.35 6.94 -5.11
CA GLU A 69 17.90 8.10 -4.42
C GLU A 69 17.26 9.40 -4.95
N GLY A 70 17.04 9.50 -6.25
CA GLY A 70 16.32 10.60 -6.87
C GLY A 70 14.87 10.74 -6.37
N VAL A 71 14.17 9.62 -6.15
CA VAL A 71 12.83 9.61 -5.52
C VAL A 71 12.90 10.11 -4.08
N GLU A 72 13.88 9.64 -3.29
CA GLU A 72 14.08 10.09 -1.91
C GLU A 72 14.37 11.59 -1.84
N ASP A 73 15.15 12.12 -2.78
CA ASP A 73 15.41 13.55 -2.89
C ASP A 73 14.14 14.33 -3.23
N GLN A 74 13.29 13.82 -4.13
CA GLN A 74 11.99 14.45 -4.41
C GLN A 74 11.06 14.40 -3.20
N VAL A 75 11.02 13.28 -2.46
CA VAL A 75 10.28 13.17 -1.21
C VAL A 75 10.72 14.26 -0.22
N ARG A 76 12.03 14.46 -0.04
CA ARG A 76 12.55 15.51 0.85
C ARG A 76 12.25 16.94 0.36
N LYS A 77 12.47 17.22 -0.92
CA LYS A 77 12.26 18.55 -1.52
C LYS A 77 10.79 18.96 -1.51
N ASN A 78 9.90 18.02 -1.69
CA ASN A 78 8.48 18.29 -1.76
C ASN A 78 7.82 18.44 -0.38
N LEU A 79 8.52 18.19 0.72
CA LEU A 79 8.04 18.37 2.09
C LEU A 79 8.06 19.82 2.57
N ASP A 80 8.17 20.80 1.70
CA ASP A 80 8.19 22.20 2.07
C ASP A 80 6.79 22.71 2.48
N SER A 81 6.61 22.87 3.79
CA SER A 81 5.43 23.51 4.40
C SER A 81 5.85 24.72 5.22
N SER A 82 5.08 25.80 5.15
CA SER A 82 5.26 26.96 6.04
C SER A 82 4.97 26.63 7.52
N VAL A 83 4.36 25.46 7.79
CA VAL A 83 4.04 24.99 9.14
C VAL A 83 5.11 24.01 9.61
N THR A 84 5.99 24.45 10.51
CA THR A 84 7.14 23.65 11.01
C THR A 84 6.73 22.28 11.54
N LEU A 85 5.60 22.20 12.26
CA LEU A 85 5.11 20.93 12.82
C LEU A 85 4.81 19.89 11.74
N VAL A 86 4.27 20.29 10.59
CA VAL A 86 4.02 19.42 9.45
C VAL A 86 5.33 18.81 8.97
N ASN A 87 6.36 19.65 8.75
CA ASN A 87 7.67 19.18 8.29
C ASN A 87 8.31 18.21 9.30
N THR A 88 8.18 18.48 10.60
CA THR A 88 8.75 17.66 11.67
C THR A 88 8.09 16.26 11.71
N VAL A 89 6.77 16.20 11.69
CA VAL A 89 6.02 14.92 11.76
C VAL A 89 6.19 14.12 10.47
N ALA A 90 6.11 14.78 9.31
CA ALA A 90 6.32 14.11 8.03
C ALA A 90 7.76 13.56 7.91
N ALA A 91 8.77 14.30 8.34
CA ALA A 91 10.15 13.82 8.38
C ALA A 91 10.33 12.62 9.33
N HIS A 92 9.64 12.60 10.47
CA HIS A 92 9.68 11.48 11.41
C HIS A 92 9.23 10.17 10.76
N ILE A 93 8.07 10.16 10.11
CA ILE A 93 7.55 8.94 9.49
C ILE A 93 8.34 8.56 8.23
N LEU A 94 8.72 9.50 7.38
CA LEU A 94 9.49 9.24 6.17
C LEU A 94 10.90 8.73 6.47
N SER A 95 11.54 9.22 7.56
CA SER A 95 12.85 8.74 8.01
C SER A 95 12.80 7.34 8.65
N GLY A 96 11.62 6.79 8.92
CA GLY A 96 11.42 5.42 9.40
C GLY A 96 11.85 4.34 8.39
N GLY A 97 12.36 4.75 7.23
CA GLY A 97 12.84 3.87 6.18
C GLY A 97 11.70 3.16 5.44
N GLY A 98 12.06 2.42 4.42
CA GLY A 98 11.13 1.62 3.63
C GLY A 98 11.82 1.07 2.40
N LYS A 99 11.32 -0.05 1.91
CA LYS A 99 11.88 -0.71 0.73
C LYS A 99 11.52 0.00 -0.59
N ARG A 100 10.74 1.08 -0.52
CA ARG A 100 10.30 1.91 -1.66
C ARG A 100 9.77 1.09 -2.85
N ILE A 101 9.05 0.02 -2.56
CA ILE A 101 8.56 -0.91 -3.60
C ILE A 101 7.59 -0.23 -4.57
N ARG A 102 6.70 0.65 -4.10
CA ARG A 102 5.73 1.32 -4.97
C ARG A 102 6.41 2.26 -5.99
N PRO A 103 7.31 3.17 -5.59
CA PRO A 103 8.13 3.94 -6.54
C PRO A 103 8.96 3.06 -7.46
N LEU A 104 9.55 1.98 -6.95
CA LEU A 104 10.33 1.05 -7.75
C LEU A 104 9.48 0.39 -8.85
N LEU A 105 8.28 -0.08 -8.51
CA LEU A 105 7.36 -0.67 -9.49
C LEU A 105 6.95 0.34 -10.56
N LEU A 106 6.64 1.59 -10.18
CA LEU A 106 6.34 2.67 -11.12
C LEU A 106 7.52 2.89 -12.09
N LEU A 107 8.73 3.03 -11.55
CA LEU A 107 9.97 3.19 -12.32
C LEU A 107 10.19 2.02 -13.29
N LEU A 108 10.12 0.79 -12.79
CA LEU A 108 10.37 -0.41 -13.60
C LEU A 108 9.36 -0.56 -14.75
N CYS A 109 8.07 -0.31 -14.47
CA CYS A 109 7.02 -0.32 -15.49
C CYS A 109 7.24 0.79 -16.53
N ALA A 110 7.65 1.98 -16.11
CA ALA A 110 8.00 3.06 -17.03
C ALA A 110 9.18 2.68 -17.93
N ARG A 111 10.26 2.13 -17.36
CA ARG A 111 11.44 1.65 -18.09
C ARG A 111 11.10 0.48 -19.03
N LEU A 112 10.25 -0.43 -18.61
CA LEU A 112 9.76 -1.54 -19.44
C LEU A 112 9.03 -1.04 -20.69
N CYS A 113 8.31 0.07 -20.57
CA CYS A 113 7.62 0.74 -21.68
C CYS A 113 8.50 1.78 -22.41
N GLY A 114 9.81 1.77 -22.21
CA GLY A 114 10.78 2.61 -22.96
C GLY A 114 10.92 4.04 -22.45
N TYR A 115 10.35 4.39 -21.30
CA TYR A 115 10.44 5.75 -20.75
C TYR A 115 11.86 6.07 -20.29
N SER A 116 12.41 7.21 -20.74
CA SER A 116 13.78 7.63 -20.45
C SER A 116 13.91 8.96 -19.70
N ALA A 117 12.82 9.73 -19.57
CA ALA A 117 12.83 10.99 -18.84
C ALA A 117 12.76 10.79 -17.31
N LYS A 118 12.53 11.87 -16.53
CA LYS A 118 12.67 11.85 -15.06
C LYS A 118 11.37 12.09 -14.28
N ASP A 119 10.22 12.18 -14.94
CA ASP A 119 8.94 12.44 -14.25
C ASP A 119 8.56 11.32 -13.27
N HIS A 120 9.05 10.09 -13.52
CA HIS A 120 8.88 8.96 -12.60
C HIS A 120 9.43 9.25 -11.20
N LEU A 121 10.44 10.11 -11.05
CA LEU A 121 10.98 10.49 -9.74
C LEU A 121 9.96 11.26 -8.91
N ILE A 122 9.31 12.24 -9.55
CA ILE A 122 8.27 13.05 -8.91
C ILE A 122 7.04 12.17 -8.65
N LEU A 123 6.54 11.44 -9.65
CA LEU A 123 5.37 10.58 -9.51
C LEU A 123 5.58 9.49 -8.45
N GLY A 124 6.78 8.89 -8.39
CA GLY A 124 7.16 7.96 -7.34
C GLY A 124 7.11 8.58 -5.95
N SER A 125 7.58 9.83 -5.80
CA SER A 125 7.50 10.55 -4.52
C SER A 125 6.05 10.83 -4.10
N LEU A 126 5.14 11.12 -5.06
CA LEU A 126 3.73 11.37 -4.77
C LEU A 126 2.99 10.09 -4.33
N VAL A 127 3.31 8.96 -4.95
CA VAL A 127 2.81 7.66 -4.51
C VAL A 127 3.27 7.35 -3.07
N GLU A 128 4.52 7.67 -2.72
CA GLU A 128 5.01 7.53 -1.34
C GLU A 128 4.32 8.48 -0.37
N TYR A 129 3.95 9.71 -0.78
CA TYR A 129 3.18 10.60 0.08
C TYR A 129 1.79 10.05 0.38
N ILE A 130 1.09 9.54 -0.65
CA ILE A 130 -0.21 8.91 -0.46
C ILE A 130 -0.08 7.72 0.48
N HIS A 131 0.91 6.84 0.25
CA HIS A 131 1.17 5.71 1.15
C HIS A 131 1.50 6.15 2.58
N THR A 132 2.33 7.18 2.74
CA THR A 132 2.72 7.69 4.06
C THR A 132 1.52 8.30 4.78
N ALA A 133 0.63 9.00 4.07
CA ALA A 133 -0.62 9.52 4.61
C ALA A 133 -1.51 8.39 5.13
N THR A 134 -1.67 7.30 4.37
CA THR A 134 -2.43 6.13 4.86
C THR A 134 -1.81 5.52 6.11
N LEU A 135 -0.48 5.42 6.18
CA LEU A 135 0.19 4.90 7.38
C LEU A 135 -0.06 5.78 8.62
N LEU A 136 -0.11 7.11 8.47
CA LEU A 136 -0.42 8.04 9.56
C LEU A 136 -1.86 7.85 10.05
N HIS A 137 -2.80 7.61 9.15
CA HIS A 137 -4.20 7.35 9.46
C HIS A 137 -4.38 5.96 10.08
N ASP A 138 -3.77 4.93 9.50
CA ASP A 138 -3.80 3.54 9.99
C ASP A 138 -3.25 3.45 11.42
N ASP A 139 -2.16 4.15 11.74
CA ASP A 139 -1.61 4.17 13.10
C ASP A 139 -2.63 4.70 14.13
N VAL A 140 -3.51 5.63 13.72
CA VAL A 140 -4.59 6.14 14.60
C VAL A 140 -5.74 5.15 14.67
N VAL A 141 -6.16 4.57 13.56
CA VAL A 141 -7.26 3.62 13.48
C VAL A 141 -6.95 2.34 14.24
N ASP A 142 -5.74 1.82 14.09
CA ASP A 142 -5.26 0.59 14.74
C ASP A 142 -4.74 0.81 16.17
N ASP A 143 -4.79 2.04 16.70
CA ASP A 143 -4.26 2.44 18.01
C ASP A 143 -2.76 2.03 18.20
N ALA A 144 -1.97 2.09 17.13
CA ALA A 144 -0.61 1.57 17.09
C ALA A 144 0.40 2.52 17.77
N ASP A 145 1.14 2.03 18.75
CA ASP A 145 2.19 2.78 19.45
C ASP A 145 3.56 2.69 18.76
N LEU A 146 3.82 1.60 18.04
CA LEU A 146 5.09 1.32 17.39
C LEU A 146 4.90 0.94 15.92
N ARG A 147 5.78 1.46 15.05
CA ARG A 147 5.90 1.08 13.63
C ARG A 147 7.39 0.90 13.29
N ARG A 148 7.76 -0.26 12.79
CA ARG A 148 9.17 -0.60 12.47
C ARG A 148 10.15 -0.32 13.63
N GLY A 149 9.73 -0.64 14.85
CA GLY A 149 10.54 -0.45 16.05
C GLY A 149 10.64 1.00 16.56
N ARG A 150 9.96 1.97 15.93
CA ARG A 150 9.93 3.38 16.34
C ARG A 150 8.52 3.77 16.80
N GLN A 151 8.45 4.75 17.69
CA GLN A 151 7.15 5.32 18.09
C GLN A 151 6.44 5.94 16.90
N THR A 152 5.13 5.69 16.80
CA THR A 152 4.28 6.27 15.77
C THR A 152 4.07 7.77 16.00
N ALA A 153 3.67 8.49 14.94
CA ALA A 153 3.37 9.92 15.06
C ALA A 153 2.24 10.19 16.07
N ARG A 154 1.21 9.30 16.11
CA ARG A 154 0.13 9.41 17.10
C ARG A 154 0.64 9.29 18.54
N LYS A 155 1.63 8.45 18.78
CA LYS A 155 2.22 8.26 20.11
C LYS A 155 3.01 9.49 20.57
N VAL A 156 3.69 10.17 19.65
CA VAL A 156 4.56 11.31 19.95
C VAL A 156 3.79 12.63 20.00
N TRP A 157 2.86 12.87 19.05
CA TRP A 157 2.15 14.14 18.86
C TRP A 157 0.63 14.07 19.01
N GLY A 158 0.09 12.87 19.25
CA GLY A 158 -1.35 12.64 19.40
C GLY A 158 -2.09 12.41 18.08
N ASN A 159 -3.31 11.89 18.20
CA ASN A 159 -4.15 11.47 17.07
C ASN A 159 -4.45 12.62 16.10
N GLN A 160 -4.78 13.82 16.65
CA GLN A 160 -5.15 14.98 15.84
C GLN A 160 -4.02 15.42 14.90
N VAL A 161 -2.79 15.49 15.41
CA VAL A 161 -1.62 15.86 14.60
C VAL A 161 -1.34 14.79 13.55
N SER A 162 -1.42 13.50 13.90
CA SER A 162 -1.22 12.40 12.95
C SER A 162 -2.20 12.46 11.78
N ILE A 163 -3.50 12.64 12.08
CA ILE A 163 -4.55 12.77 11.05
C ILE A 163 -4.29 13.97 10.15
N LEU A 164 -4.10 15.16 10.73
CA LEU A 164 -3.97 16.40 9.96
C LEU A 164 -2.70 16.44 9.10
N VAL A 165 -1.60 15.83 9.56
CA VAL A 165 -0.39 15.70 8.74
C VAL A 165 -0.59 14.66 7.62
N GLY A 166 -1.33 13.59 7.88
CA GLY A 166 -1.78 12.66 6.83
C GLY A 166 -2.60 13.37 5.75
N ASP A 167 -3.59 14.17 6.15
CA ASP A 167 -4.41 14.98 5.22
C ASP A 167 -3.56 15.98 4.43
N TYR A 168 -2.56 16.60 5.06
CA TYR A 168 -1.62 17.48 4.37
C TYR A 168 -0.83 16.74 3.29
N LEU A 169 -0.21 15.59 3.61
CA LEU A 169 0.57 14.81 2.64
C LEU A 169 -0.31 14.36 1.47
N TYR A 170 -1.52 13.90 1.76
CA TYR A 170 -2.50 13.50 0.77
C TYR A 170 -2.88 14.65 -0.15
N SER A 171 -3.26 15.80 0.41
CA SER A 171 -3.63 17.00 -0.34
C SER A 171 -2.46 17.53 -1.17
N LYS A 172 -1.25 17.51 -0.61
CA LYS A 172 -0.01 17.90 -1.31
C LYS A 172 0.24 17.02 -2.54
N ALA A 173 0.08 15.71 -2.39
CA ALA A 173 0.20 14.77 -3.50
C ALA A 173 -0.82 15.07 -4.60
N ILE A 174 -2.09 15.25 -4.25
CA ILE A 174 -3.16 15.59 -5.21
C ILE A 174 -2.86 16.88 -5.96
N CYS A 175 -2.45 17.96 -5.26
CA CYS A 175 -2.10 19.23 -5.91
C CYS A 175 -0.99 19.08 -6.94
N GLN A 176 0.05 18.30 -6.64
CA GLN A 176 1.16 18.08 -7.55
C GLN A 176 0.76 17.20 -8.74
N ILE A 177 -0.04 16.13 -8.51
CA ILE A 177 -0.54 15.25 -9.57
C ILE A 177 -1.38 16.04 -10.59
N VAL A 178 -2.26 16.92 -10.13
CA VAL A 178 -3.05 17.80 -11.00
C VAL A 178 -2.14 18.72 -11.82
N GLY A 179 -1.00 19.15 -11.24
CA GLY A 179 0.02 19.95 -11.93
C GLY A 179 0.66 19.27 -13.13
N PHE A 180 0.69 17.93 -13.19
CA PHE A 180 1.16 17.17 -14.35
C PHE A 180 0.27 17.31 -15.59
N ARG A 181 -0.99 17.76 -15.41
CA ARG A 181 -1.99 17.92 -16.49
C ARG A 181 -2.18 16.67 -17.34
N ASN A 182 -1.99 15.51 -16.75
CA ASN A 182 -2.27 14.21 -17.36
C ASN A 182 -3.52 13.62 -16.73
N GLN A 183 -4.64 13.65 -17.47
CA GLN A 183 -5.94 13.22 -16.98
C GLN A 183 -5.94 11.73 -16.60
N ALA A 184 -5.26 10.88 -17.37
CA ALA A 184 -5.21 9.44 -17.09
C ALA A 184 -4.50 9.15 -15.73
N ILE A 185 -3.42 9.88 -15.41
CA ILE A 185 -2.75 9.75 -14.10
C ILE A 185 -3.69 10.21 -12.98
N ASN A 186 -4.41 11.33 -13.18
CA ASN A 186 -5.36 11.85 -12.18
C ASN A 186 -6.46 10.82 -11.90
N GLU A 187 -7.03 10.20 -12.93
CA GLU A 187 -8.07 9.17 -12.81
C GLU A 187 -7.56 7.92 -12.07
N VAL A 188 -6.37 7.43 -12.44
CA VAL A 188 -5.76 6.25 -11.81
C VAL A 188 -5.53 6.47 -10.32
N LEU A 189 -4.95 7.61 -9.94
CA LEU A 189 -4.64 7.89 -8.53
C LEU A 189 -5.88 8.20 -7.71
N SER A 190 -6.82 8.99 -8.25
CA SER A 190 -8.07 9.26 -7.53
C SER A 190 -8.89 8.00 -7.29
N GLU A 191 -8.97 7.09 -8.26
CA GLU A 191 -9.63 5.80 -8.09
C GLU A 191 -8.91 4.90 -7.08
N ALA A 192 -7.57 4.85 -7.09
CA ALA A 192 -6.80 4.11 -6.08
C ALA A 192 -7.05 4.66 -4.67
N CYS A 193 -7.05 5.97 -4.51
CA CYS A 193 -7.31 6.63 -3.23
C CYS A 193 -8.73 6.33 -2.72
N ARG A 194 -9.74 6.41 -3.59
CA ARG A 194 -11.12 6.05 -3.25
C ARG A 194 -11.22 4.61 -2.78
N LYS A 195 -10.60 3.67 -3.53
CA LYS A 195 -10.59 2.24 -3.17
C LYS A 195 -9.89 1.98 -1.85
N MET A 196 -8.74 2.62 -1.59
CA MET A 196 -8.05 2.46 -0.32
C MET A 196 -8.92 2.88 0.87
N ALA A 197 -9.61 4.02 0.76
CA ALA A 197 -10.53 4.48 1.80
C ALA A 197 -11.71 3.52 1.99
N GLU A 198 -12.32 3.03 0.89
CA GLU A 198 -13.37 2.02 0.96
C GLU A 198 -12.88 0.70 1.58
N GLY A 199 -11.65 0.27 1.25
CA GLY A 199 -11.02 -0.93 1.80
C GLY A 199 -10.82 -0.84 3.31
N GLU A 200 -10.41 0.33 3.81
CA GLU A 200 -10.29 0.59 5.26
C GLU A 200 -11.64 0.53 5.96
N VAL A 201 -12.65 1.19 5.40
CA VAL A 201 -14.01 1.14 5.95
C VAL A 201 -14.58 -0.28 5.93
N LEU A 202 -14.34 -1.05 4.86
CA LEU A 202 -14.74 -2.47 4.79
C LEU A 202 -14.03 -3.30 5.87
N GLN A 203 -12.73 -3.10 6.07
CA GLN A 203 -12.00 -3.79 7.13
C GLN A 203 -12.59 -3.50 8.50
N LEU A 204 -12.89 -2.23 8.81
CA LEU A 204 -13.55 -1.84 10.07
C LEU A 204 -14.94 -2.47 10.22
N TYR A 205 -15.71 -2.53 9.13
CA TYR A 205 -17.06 -3.13 9.12
C TYR A 205 -17.04 -4.62 9.44
N TYR A 206 -16.04 -5.36 8.93
CA TYR A 206 -15.88 -6.79 9.15
C TYR A 206 -15.03 -7.14 10.37
N ASN A 207 -14.44 -6.16 11.05
CA ASN A 207 -13.60 -6.40 12.21
C ASN A 207 -14.37 -7.04 13.37
N GLY A 208 -13.94 -8.22 13.82
CA GLY A 208 -14.61 -9.03 14.84
C GLY A 208 -15.76 -9.87 14.29
N ASN A 209 -16.01 -9.89 12.98
CA ASN A 209 -17.03 -10.72 12.36
C ASN A 209 -16.42 -12.06 11.88
N PRO A 210 -16.69 -13.19 12.56
CA PRO A 210 -16.16 -14.50 12.17
C PRO A 210 -16.89 -15.12 10.96
N GLN A 211 -17.91 -14.45 10.41
CA GLN A 211 -18.68 -14.91 9.25
C GLN A 211 -18.25 -14.24 7.95
N ILE A 212 -17.19 -13.41 7.98
CA ILE A 212 -16.61 -12.83 6.76
C ILE A 212 -16.19 -13.95 5.81
N THR A 213 -16.53 -13.80 4.55
CA THR A 213 -16.14 -14.77 3.51
C THR A 213 -14.75 -14.46 2.94
N GLU A 214 -14.14 -15.46 2.28
CA GLU A 214 -12.89 -15.24 1.56
C GLU A 214 -13.03 -14.19 0.45
N PHE A 215 -14.20 -14.10 -0.20
CA PHE A 215 -14.49 -13.07 -1.20
C PHE A 215 -14.43 -11.65 -0.60
N GLU A 216 -15.03 -11.46 0.57
CA GLU A 216 -15.04 -10.16 1.27
C GLU A 216 -13.65 -9.78 1.77
N TYR A 217 -12.93 -10.74 2.36
CA TYR A 217 -11.53 -10.58 2.74
C TYR A 217 -10.66 -10.18 1.53
N ARG A 218 -10.77 -10.91 0.41
CA ARG A 218 -10.05 -10.59 -0.81
C ARG A 218 -10.36 -9.19 -1.31
N ARG A 219 -11.61 -8.78 -1.25
CA ARG A 219 -12.03 -7.41 -1.62
C ARG A 219 -11.37 -6.35 -0.74
N ILE A 220 -11.26 -6.60 0.58
CA ILE A 220 -10.53 -5.70 1.49
C ILE A 220 -9.07 -5.58 1.06
N VAL A 221 -8.40 -6.69 0.82
CA VAL A 221 -7.00 -6.74 0.39
C VAL A 221 -6.79 -6.02 -0.95
N GLU A 222 -7.65 -6.28 -1.94
CA GLU A 222 -7.61 -5.64 -3.25
C GLU A 222 -7.77 -4.11 -3.13
N TYR A 223 -8.67 -3.66 -2.29
CA TYR A 223 -8.96 -2.24 -2.13
C TYR A 223 -7.91 -1.54 -1.27
N LYS A 224 -7.63 -2.03 -0.07
CA LYS A 224 -6.71 -1.38 0.88
C LYS A 224 -5.25 -1.40 0.39
N THR A 225 -4.78 -2.54 -0.12
CA THR A 225 -3.35 -2.75 -0.39
C THR A 225 -3.02 -2.78 -1.88
N ALA A 226 -3.72 -3.59 -2.68
CA ALA A 226 -3.36 -3.79 -4.07
C ALA A 226 -3.66 -2.57 -4.96
N SER A 227 -4.64 -1.73 -4.61
CA SER A 227 -5.02 -0.56 -5.41
C SER A 227 -3.87 0.40 -5.70
N LEU A 228 -3.07 0.77 -4.70
CA LEU A 228 -1.97 1.71 -4.90
C LEU A 228 -0.77 1.05 -5.61
N ILE A 229 -0.55 -0.24 -5.41
CA ILE A 229 0.49 -1.01 -6.12
C ILE A 229 0.13 -1.10 -7.60
N ALA A 230 -1.11 -1.44 -7.92
CA ALA A 230 -1.60 -1.49 -9.30
C ALA A 230 -1.57 -0.10 -9.97
N ALA A 231 -1.97 0.95 -9.24
CA ALA A 231 -1.88 2.32 -9.71
C ALA A 231 -0.43 2.72 -10.03
N SER A 232 0.53 2.34 -9.19
CA SER A 232 1.97 2.60 -9.44
C SER A 232 2.44 1.97 -10.74
N CYS A 233 2.11 0.70 -10.98
CA CYS A 233 2.44 0.00 -12.24
C CYS A 233 1.77 0.66 -13.45
N ARG A 234 0.49 1.00 -13.34
CA ARG A 234 -0.28 1.65 -14.40
C ARG A 234 0.23 3.04 -14.74
N ILE A 235 0.60 3.84 -13.75
CA ILE A 235 1.21 5.17 -13.96
C ILE A 235 2.53 5.04 -14.71
N GLY A 236 3.37 4.04 -14.35
CA GLY A 236 4.58 3.74 -15.08
C GLY A 236 4.31 3.44 -16.57
N ALA A 237 3.28 2.63 -16.87
CA ALA A 237 2.86 2.36 -18.24
C ALA A 237 2.40 3.63 -18.98
N ILE A 238 1.56 4.46 -18.34
CA ILE A 238 1.03 5.70 -18.91
C ILE A 238 2.16 6.66 -19.32
N ILE A 239 3.13 6.91 -18.43
CA ILE A 239 4.25 7.81 -18.77
C ILE A 239 5.19 7.20 -19.81
N GLY A 240 5.25 5.86 -19.90
CA GLY A 240 5.96 5.12 -20.94
C GLY A 240 5.25 5.08 -22.29
N ASN A 241 4.07 5.72 -22.43
CA ASN A 241 3.22 5.66 -23.62
C ASN A 241 2.91 4.23 -24.06
N ALA A 242 2.66 3.35 -23.12
CA ALA A 242 2.28 1.97 -23.36
C ALA A 242 1.00 1.86 -24.18
N SER A 243 0.85 0.78 -24.95
CA SER A 243 -0.44 0.47 -25.58
C SER A 243 -1.51 0.16 -24.52
N ALA A 244 -2.79 0.24 -24.89
CA ALA A 244 -3.89 -0.07 -23.98
C ALA A 244 -3.77 -1.48 -23.36
N ASP A 245 -3.32 -2.46 -24.15
CA ASP A 245 -3.11 -3.83 -23.69
C ASP A 245 -1.94 -3.93 -22.70
N GLN A 246 -0.84 -3.22 -22.97
CA GLN A 246 0.30 -3.15 -22.06
C GLN A 246 -0.07 -2.46 -20.75
N GLU A 247 -0.79 -1.33 -20.83
CA GLU A 247 -1.27 -0.59 -19.65
C GLU A 247 -2.18 -1.48 -18.79
N ALA A 248 -3.18 -2.13 -19.41
CA ALA A 248 -4.09 -3.05 -18.71
C ALA A 248 -3.34 -4.25 -18.09
N THR A 249 -2.33 -4.77 -18.79
CA THR A 249 -1.52 -5.89 -18.31
C THR A 249 -0.66 -5.50 -17.12
N LEU A 250 0.01 -4.34 -17.15
CA LEU A 250 0.80 -3.85 -16.00
C LEU A 250 -0.09 -3.46 -14.80
N PHE A 251 -1.30 -2.97 -15.04
CA PHE A 251 -2.27 -2.78 -13.96
C PHE A 251 -2.62 -4.11 -13.30
N ARG A 252 -2.93 -5.16 -14.08
CA ARG A 252 -3.26 -6.51 -13.59
C ARG A 252 -2.08 -7.15 -12.87
N PHE A 253 -0.86 -7.01 -13.42
CA PHE A 253 0.39 -7.39 -12.74
C PHE A 253 0.48 -6.79 -11.34
N GLY A 254 0.25 -5.48 -11.22
CA GLY A 254 0.26 -4.78 -9.94
C GLY A 254 -0.85 -5.24 -8.99
N GLN A 255 -2.03 -5.61 -9.50
CA GLN A 255 -3.11 -6.19 -8.69
C GLN A 255 -2.72 -7.55 -8.13
N HIS A 256 -2.23 -8.47 -8.96
CA HIS A 256 -1.77 -9.79 -8.53
C HIS A 256 -0.68 -9.66 -7.45
N LEU A 257 0.30 -8.79 -7.71
CA LEU A 257 1.41 -8.55 -6.80
C LEU A 257 0.96 -7.95 -5.46
N GLY A 258 0.04 -6.99 -5.50
CA GLY A 258 -0.48 -6.34 -4.29
C GLY A 258 -1.27 -7.30 -3.40
N VAL A 259 -2.08 -8.18 -4.00
CA VAL A 259 -2.81 -9.21 -3.26
C VAL A 259 -1.83 -10.25 -2.71
N ALA A 260 -0.90 -10.77 -3.53
CA ALA A 260 0.11 -11.72 -3.10
C ALA A 260 0.92 -11.21 -1.90
N PHE A 261 1.33 -9.93 -1.95
CA PHE A 261 2.04 -9.25 -0.87
C PHE A 261 1.25 -9.27 0.44
N GLN A 262 -0.05 -8.93 0.41
CA GLN A 262 -0.85 -8.88 1.62
C GLN A 262 -1.13 -10.28 2.17
N LEU A 263 -1.42 -11.28 1.30
CA LEU A 263 -1.59 -12.66 1.73
C LEU A 263 -0.35 -13.20 2.45
N ALA A 264 0.84 -12.90 1.91
CA ALA A 264 2.10 -13.28 2.55
C ALA A 264 2.30 -12.54 3.89
N ASP A 265 1.99 -11.23 3.96
CA ASP A 265 2.10 -10.42 5.17
C ASP A 265 1.19 -10.94 6.29
N ASP A 266 -0.08 -11.20 5.99
CA ASP A 266 -1.07 -11.76 6.91
C ASP A 266 -0.68 -13.17 7.38
N THR A 267 -0.08 -13.97 6.50
CA THR A 267 0.36 -15.34 6.83
C THR A 267 1.58 -15.33 7.74
N LEU A 268 2.52 -14.40 7.52
CA LEU A 268 3.71 -14.25 8.34
C LEU A 268 3.38 -13.82 9.79
N ASP A 269 2.21 -13.21 10.02
CA ASP A 269 1.75 -12.88 11.37
C ASP A 269 1.53 -14.13 12.26
N TYR A 270 1.31 -15.30 11.64
CA TYR A 270 1.14 -16.58 12.34
C TYR A 270 2.34 -17.52 12.22
N ALA A 271 3.25 -17.29 11.27
CA ALA A 271 4.35 -18.21 10.93
C ALA A 271 5.69 -17.85 11.57
N ALA A 272 5.87 -16.62 12.07
CA ALA A 272 7.14 -16.15 12.60
C ALA A 272 7.51 -16.88 13.89
N ASN A 273 8.74 -17.44 13.96
CA ASN A 273 9.31 -17.92 15.22
C ASN A 273 9.54 -16.73 16.16
N GLY A 274 8.81 -16.70 17.29
CA GLY A 274 8.71 -15.58 18.24
C GLY A 274 10.02 -14.95 18.72
N ASP A 275 11.15 -15.66 18.62
CA ASP A 275 12.45 -15.21 19.12
C ASP A 275 13.19 -14.22 18.22
N ARG A 276 12.78 -14.06 16.93
CA ARG A 276 13.55 -13.24 15.97
C ARG A 276 13.07 -11.81 15.78
N LEU A 277 11.87 -11.41 16.25
CA LEU A 277 11.22 -10.19 15.77
C LEU A 277 10.68 -9.23 16.82
N GLY A 278 10.67 -9.57 18.09
CA GLY A 278 10.13 -8.66 19.12
C GLY A 278 8.66 -8.26 18.93
N LYS A 279 7.91 -8.93 18.04
CA LYS A 279 6.48 -8.77 17.82
C LYS A 279 5.73 -9.98 18.38
N SER A 280 4.63 -9.74 19.06
CA SER A 280 3.69 -10.79 19.47
C SER A 280 3.05 -11.40 18.23
N LEU A 281 3.06 -12.73 18.11
CA LEU A 281 2.36 -13.49 17.05
C LEU A 281 0.85 -13.21 17.09
N GLY A 282 0.19 -13.31 15.94
CA GLY A 282 -1.27 -13.23 15.82
C GLY A 282 -1.82 -11.83 16.14
N GLN A 283 -1.10 -10.79 15.77
CA GLN A 283 -1.53 -9.41 16.00
C GLN A 283 -2.83 -9.10 15.26
N ASP A 284 -3.00 -9.61 14.03
CA ASP A 284 -4.22 -9.43 13.26
C ASP A 284 -5.43 -10.04 13.98
N LEU A 285 -5.27 -11.25 14.53
CA LEU A 285 -6.34 -11.90 15.27
C LEU A 285 -6.68 -11.16 16.58
N ARG A 286 -5.67 -10.63 17.29
CA ARG A 286 -5.88 -9.79 18.49
C ARG A 286 -6.66 -8.52 18.16
N GLN A 287 -6.44 -7.96 16.97
CA GLN A 287 -7.20 -6.81 16.46
C GLN A 287 -8.58 -7.18 15.92
N GLY A 288 -8.93 -8.48 15.89
CA GLY A 288 -10.21 -8.98 15.39
C GLY A 288 -10.27 -9.10 13.86
N LYS A 289 -9.11 -9.04 13.18
CA LYS A 289 -9.02 -9.22 11.72
C LYS A 289 -9.06 -10.70 11.38
N ALA A 290 -10.00 -11.12 10.52
CA ALA A 290 -10.06 -12.48 9.99
C ALA A 290 -9.32 -12.55 8.67
N THR A 291 -8.08 -13.02 8.70
CA THR A 291 -7.20 -13.14 7.53
C THR A 291 -7.30 -14.55 6.92
N LEU A 292 -6.74 -14.75 5.71
CA LEU A 292 -6.93 -15.99 4.95
C LEU A 292 -6.57 -17.26 5.72
N PRO A 293 -5.47 -17.34 6.50
CA PRO A 293 -5.18 -18.52 7.31
C PRO A 293 -6.31 -18.86 8.29
N LEU A 294 -6.92 -17.85 8.93
CA LEU A 294 -8.02 -18.04 9.84
C LEU A 294 -9.29 -18.48 9.12
N LEU A 295 -9.61 -17.88 7.98
CA LEU A 295 -10.77 -18.24 7.18
C LEU A 295 -10.71 -19.69 6.70
N HIS A 296 -9.55 -20.14 6.25
CA HIS A 296 -9.32 -21.54 5.89
C HIS A 296 -9.49 -22.47 7.12
N LEU A 297 -8.90 -22.12 8.26
CA LEU A 297 -9.06 -22.88 9.49
C LEU A 297 -10.53 -23.06 9.87
N LEU A 298 -11.32 -21.99 9.84
CA LEU A 298 -12.75 -22.01 10.18
C LEU A 298 -13.56 -22.94 9.26
N GLN A 299 -13.08 -23.23 8.05
CA GLN A 299 -13.73 -24.18 7.15
C GLN A 299 -13.32 -25.62 7.44
N GLN A 300 -12.12 -25.88 7.95
CA GLN A 300 -11.53 -27.20 8.09
C GLN A 300 -11.64 -27.78 9.51
N CYS A 301 -11.62 -26.94 10.54
CA CYS A 301 -11.57 -27.40 11.93
C CYS A 301 -12.92 -27.97 12.43
N PRO A 302 -12.89 -28.83 13.49
CA PRO A 302 -14.08 -29.36 14.13
C PRO A 302 -15.01 -28.26 14.67
N ASP A 303 -16.31 -28.58 14.80
CA ASP A 303 -17.32 -27.62 15.25
C ASP A 303 -17.03 -27.00 16.62
N ALA A 304 -16.45 -27.76 17.55
CA ALA A 304 -16.09 -27.25 18.88
C ALA A 304 -15.01 -26.16 18.83
N ASP A 305 -13.92 -26.38 18.05
CA ASP A 305 -12.86 -25.40 17.86
C ASP A 305 -13.39 -24.20 17.05
N ARG A 306 -14.21 -24.45 16.01
CA ARG A 306 -14.83 -23.39 15.20
C ARG A 306 -15.70 -22.48 16.06
N GLN A 307 -16.52 -23.04 16.95
CA GLN A 307 -17.38 -22.26 17.82
C GLN A 307 -16.54 -21.46 18.82
N MET A 308 -15.54 -22.07 19.42
CA MET A 308 -14.60 -21.35 20.32
C MET A 308 -13.97 -20.15 19.64
N ILE A 309 -13.44 -20.31 18.42
CA ILE A 309 -12.81 -19.21 17.66
C ILE A 309 -13.83 -18.09 17.41
N LYS A 310 -15.03 -18.44 16.93
CA LYS A 310 -16.11 -17.47 16.69
C LYS A 310 -16.47 -16.68 17.93
N ASP A 311 -16.70 -17.37 19.04
CA ASP A 311 -17.07 -16.74 20.32
C ASP A 311 -15.99 -15.77 20.80
N ARG A 312 -14.69 -16.14 20.67
CA ARG A 312 -13.57 -15.30 21.05
C ARG A 312 -13.43 -14.04 20.18
N MET A 313 -13.67 -14.17 18.90
CA MET A 313 -13.67 -13.02 17.98
C MET A 313 -14.83 -12.07 18.26
N GLU A 314 -16.06 -12.58 18.39
CA GLU A 314 -17.27 -11.77 18.62
C GLU A 314 -17.20 -11.03 19.97
N THR A 315 -16.75 -11.71 21.02
CA THR A 315 -16.63 -11.13 22.36
C THR A 315 -15.37 -10.31 22.58
N ARG A 316 -14.39 -10.39 21.67
CA ARG A 316 -13.06 -9.77 21.81
C ARG A 316 -12.35 -10.17 23.10
N THR A 317 -12.49 -11.45 23.49
CA THR A 317 -11.92 -12.00 24.74
C THR A 317 -10.82 -13.02 24.48
N LEU A 318 -10.07 -12.86 23.39
CA LEU A 318 -8.97 -13.74 23.00
C LEU A 318 -7.88 -13.74 24.07
N THR A 319 -7.59 -14.91 24.65
CA THR A 319 -6.48 -15.11 25.57
C THR A 319 -5.22 -15.59 24.84
N GLU A 320 -4.04 -15.53 25.52
CA GLU A 320 -2.79 -16.11 24.96
C GLU A 320 -2.94 -17.61 24.70
N ALA A 321 -3.63 -18.34 25.60
CA ALA A 321 -3.87 -19.77 25.42
C ALA A 321 -4.75 -20.05 24.21
N ASP A 322 -5.80 -19.25 23.98
CA ASP A 322 -6.64 -19.35 22.81
C ASP A 322 -5.82 -19.10 21.52
N LEU A 323 -4.97 -18.06 21.51
CA LEU A 323 -4.12 -17.74 20.39
C LEU A 323 -3.16 -18.88 20.03
N HIS A 324 -2.45 -19.43 21.04
CA HIS A 324 -1.57 -20.58 20.82
C HIS A 324 -2.35 -21.79 20.28
N ARG A 325 -3.56 -22.07 20.80
CA ARG A 325 -4.41 -23.14 20.30
C ARG A 325 -4.80 -22.91 18.84
N ILE A 326 -5.21 -21.68 18.47
CA ILE A 326 -5.59 -21.33 17.10
C ILE A 326 -4.41 -21.48 16.15
N ILE A 327 -3.22 -20.99 16.53
CA ILE A 327 -2.00 -21.15 15.71
C ILE A 327 -1.64 -22.62 15.53
N SER A 328 -1.74 -23.44 16.60
CA SER A 328 -1.54 -24.88 16.50
C SER A 328 -2.53 -25.53 15.53
N LEU A 329 -3.80 -25.16 15.58
CA LEU A 329 -4.81 -25.63 14.64
C LEU A 329 -4.51 -25.19 13.21
N MET A 330 -4.06 -23.94 12.98
CA MET A 330 -3.66 -23.47 11.65
C MET A 330 -2.52 -24.32 11.07
N GLN A 331 -1.59 -24.77 11.91
CA GLN A 331 -0.50 -25.68 11.50
C GLN A 331 -1.04 -27.08 11.20
N GLU A 332 -1.85 -27.63 12.10
CA GLU A 332 -2.44 -28.99 11.97
C GLU A 332 -3.30 -29.12 10.71
N TYR A 333 -4.13 -28.12 10.40
CA TYR A 333 -5.03 -28.12 9.25
C TYR A 333 -4.40 -27.51 7.98
N GLY A 334 -3.10 -27.17 8.00
CA GLY A 334 -2.38 -26.66 6.83
C GLY A 334 -2.83 -25.27 6.37
N SER A 335 -3.44 -24.46 7.24
CA SER A 335 -4.01 -23.17 6.87
C SER A 335 -2.96 -22.13 6.49
N ILE A 336 -1.78 -22.19 7.13
CA ILE A 336 -0.62 -21.35 6.81
C ILE A 336 -0.09 -21.70 5.41
N THR A 337 0.07 -23.01 5.14
CA THR A 337 0.52 -23.49 3.83
C THR A 337 -0.46 -23.11 2.73
N TYR A 338 -1.77 -23.32 2.95
CA TYR A 338 -2.82 -22.90 2.01
C TYR A 338 -2.71 -21.41 1.62
N ALA A 339 -2.59 -20.53 2.60
CA ALA A 339 -2.51 -19.09 2.34
C ALA A 339 -1.24 -18.71 1.57
N MET A 340 -0.09 -19.32 1.90
CA MET A 340 1.16 -19.12 1.15
C MET A 340 1.09 -19.64 -0.28
N GLU A 341 0.46 -20.78 -0.51
CA GLU A 341 0.22 -21.32 -1.86
C GLU A 341 -0.62 -20.37 -2.69
N ARG A 342 -1.70 -19.78 -2.13
CA ARG A 342 -2.50 -18.74 -2.81
C ARG A 342 -1.67 -17.50 -3.15
N ALA A 343 -0.76 -17.08 -2.26
CA ALA A 343 0.15 -15.96 -2.54
C ALA A 343 1.12 -16.30 -3.69
N HIS A 344 1.70 -17.50 -3.71
CA HIS A 344 2.59 -17.95 -4.79
C HIS A 344 1.87 -18.09 -6.15
N GLU A 345 0.63 -18.59 -6.18
CA GLU A 345 -0.17 -18.64 -7.40
C GLU A 345 -0.36 -17.26 -8.03
N LEU A 346 -0.56 -16.22 -7.19
CA LEU A 346 -0.67 -14.84 -7.67
C LEU A 346 0.67 -14.31 -8.21
N VAL A 347 1.81 -14.70 -7.63
CA VAL A 347 3.14 -14.37 -8.18
C VAL A 347 3.34 -15.03 -9.55
N VAL A 348 2.93 -16.31 -9.69
CA VAL A 348 2.96 -16.98 -11.00
C VAL A 348 2.08 -16.25 -12.01
N ALA A 349 0.87 -15.86 -11.64
CA ALA A 349 -0.02 -15.09 -12.50
C ALA A 349 0.59 -13.72 -12.88
N ALA A 350 1.21 -13.01 -11.93
CA ALA A 350 1.93 -11.76 -12.19
C ALA A 350 3.09 -11.98 -13.20
N ASN A 351 3.88 -13.02 -13.04
CA ASN A 351 4.97 -13.34 -13.97
C ASN A 351 4.44 -13.70 -15.37
N LEU A 352 3.27 -14.34 -15.49
CA LEU A 352 2.61 -14.58 -16.76
C LEU A 352 2.15 -13.29 -17.45
N ASP A 353 1.69 -12.29 -16.70
CA ASP A 353 1.38 -10.97 -17.26
C ASP A 353 2.62 -10.32 -17.94
N LEU A 354 3.82 -10.55 -17.40
CA LEU A 354 5.04 -10.04 -18.01
C LEU A 354 5.41 -10.72 -19.34
N ALA A 355 4.77 -11.83 -19.72
CA ALA A 355 5.04 -12.53 -20.97
C ALA A 355 4.71 -11.69 -22.23
N LEU A 356 3.84 -10.67 -22.08
CA LEU A 356 3.53 -9.73 -23.16
C LEU A 356 4.73 -8.87 -23.59
N PHE A 357 5.74 -8.71 -22.73
CA PHE A 357 6.87 -7.82 -22.93
C PHE A 357 8.12 -8.62 -23.38
N GLU A 358 8.94 -8.00 -24.24
CA GLU A 358 10.23 -8.56 -24.62
C GLU A 358 11.18 -8.69 -23.42
N ASP A 359 12.16 -9.59 -23.52
CA ASP A 359 13.17 -9.75 -22.48
C ASP A 359 14.03 -8.49 -22.37
N SER A 360 14.11 -7.97 -21.15
CA SER A 360 14.82 -6.71 -20.85
C SER A 360 15.19 -6.65 -19.37
N LEU A 361 16.13 -5.77 -19.03
CA LEU A 361 16.53 -5.57 -17.63
C LEU A 361 15.35 -5.19 -16.73
N PRO A 362 14.46 -4.22 -17.10
CA PRO A 362 13.27 -3.91 -16.30
C PRO A 362 12.31 -5.11 -16.12
N LYS A 363 12.11 -5.93 -17.16
CA LYS A 363 11.28 -7.14 -17.07
C LYS A 363 11.82 -8.13 -16.04
N ARG A 364 13.12 -8.42 -16.09
CA ARG A 364 13.79 -9.32 -15.14
C ARG A 364 13.71 -8.76 -13.72
N ALA A 365 13.91 -7.43 -13.57
CA ALA A 365 13.77 -6.77 -12.27
C ALA A 365 12.35 -6.88 -11.72
N LEU A 366 11.31 -6.71 -12.55
CA LEU A 366 9.90 -6.88 -12.11
C LEU A 366 9.62 -8.31 -11.65
N ALA A 367 10.15 -9.33 -12.34
CA ALA A 367 10.01 -10.72 -11.93
C ALA A 367 10.68 -10.98 -10.57
N VAL A 368 11.90 -10.47 -10.36
CA VAL A 368 12.60 -10.57 -9.06
C VAL A 368 11.83 -9.85 -7.95
N VAL A 369 11.27 -8.66 -8.23
CA VAL A 369 10.42 -7.95 -7.25
C VAL A 369 9.19 -8.77 -6.92
N ALA A 370 8.55 -9.42 -7.90
CA ALA A 370 7.37 -10.25 -7.68
C ALA A 370 7.68 -11.43 -6.74
N ASP A 371 8.76 -12.15 -6.99
CA ASP A 371 9.20 -13.25 -6.14
C ASP A 371 9.55 -12.77 -4.71
N TYR A 372 10.25 -11.64 -4.61
CA TYR A 372 10.63 -11.05 -3.33
C TYR A 372 9.42 -10.64 -2.47
N MET A 373 8.32 -10.18 -3.08
CA MET A 373 7.13 -9.73 -2.34
C MET A 373 6.52 -10.82 -1.47
N VAL A 374 6.68 -12.09 -1.85
CA VAL A 374 6.12 -13.25 -1.12
C VAL A 374 7.21 -13.98 -0.31
N ASN A 375 8.43 -14.10 -0.84
CA ASN A 375 9.52 -14.88 -0.25
C ASN A 375 10.46 -14.05 0.66
N ARG A 376 10.01 -12.88 1.14
CA ARG A 376 10.83 -12.03 2.01
C ARG A 376 10.91 -12.57 3.43
N ASP A 377 12.12 -12.68 3.96
CA ASP A 377 12.33 -12.73 5.40
C ASP A 377 12.05 -11.33 5.99
N ARG A 378 11.25 -11.25 7.01
CA ARG A 378 10.98 -9.97 7.73
C ARG A 378 12.20 -9.51 8.50
#